data_0a4ddcfb34e138e3df3de2a1fdd31927
#
_entry.id   0a4ddcfb34e138e3df3de2a1fdd31927
#
_cell.length_a   1.000
_cell.length_b   1.000
_cell.length_c   1.000
_cell.angle_alpha   90.00
_cell.angle_beta   90.00
_cell.angle_gamma   90.00
#
_symmetry.space_group_name_H-M   'P 1'
#
loop_
_entity.id
_entity.type
_entity.pdbx_description
1 polymer ?
#
loop_
_entity_poly.entity_id
_entity_poly.type
_entity_poly.pdbx_seq_one_letter_code
_entity_poly.pdbx_strand_id
1 'polypeptide(L)'
;MLRRTVGIVALMGVLVVPISAQAQEEEAVSPFVYATYFECDVADQELADMLVESVQAPIYDAAVEDGTISAWGWMSHHTGGKWRRALYYMAPTTDALLAAQKTIAGRVDESNSQAAARFTRICGAHEDYIWRSLAASGGADNIDDATNPGDAGISQYMVCKMSEQERADEIVEAVFGPVYDAQIAAGNLVSWGWLGHQVGGEYRRLFTLRGQDHPGLLETWGTAINELEKNRAAEMNEFNEICYTHQDYMWNIVH
;
A
#
# COMPACT_ATOMS: atom_id res chain seq x y z
N MET A 1 -53.63 29.15 70.84
CA MET A 1 -52.95 27.86 70.60
C MET A 1 -52.67 27.73 69.10
N LEU A 2 -51.40 28.01 68.69
CA LEU A 2 -50.99 28.00 67.28
C LEU A 2 -50.23 26.70 67.01
N ARG A 3 -50.74 25.83 66.14
CA ARG A 3 -50.05 24.65 65.65
C ARG A 3 -49.20 25.04 64.48
N ARG A 4 -47.87 24.89 64.59
CA ARG A 4 -46.92 25.01 63.49
C ARG A 4 -46.76 23.68 62.83
N THR A 5 -47.12 23.62 61.53
CA THR A 5 -46.87 22.50 60.65
C THR A 5 -45.47 22.67 60.04
N VAL A 6 -44.59 21.69 60.25
CA VAL A 6 -43.24 21.63 59.68
C VAL A 6 -43.38 20.82 58.36
N GLY A 7 -43.11 21.47 57.24
CA GLY A 7 -43.04 20.84 55.95
C GLY A 7 -41.63 20.28 55.69
N ILE A 8 -41.53 19.00 55.43
CA ILE A 8 -40.29 18.31 55.00
C ILE A 8 -40.19 18.43 53.48
N VAL A 9 -39.16 19.16 53.02
CA VAL A 9 -38.81 19.23 51.60
C VAL A 9 -37.81 18.08 51.32
N ALA A 10 -38.24 17.08 50.57
CA ALA A 10 -37.40 16.01 50.09
C ALA A 10 -36.60 16.50 48.86
N LEU A 11 -35.30 16.64 48.99
CA LEU A 11 -34.40 16.94 47.88
C LEU A 11 -34.10 15.65 47.12
N MET A 12 -34.69 15.44 45.91
CA MET A 12 -34.29 14.39 44.99
C MET A 12 -32.99 14.80 44.27
N GLY A 13 -31.88 14.22 44.72
CA GLY A 13 -30.59 14.33 44.02
C GLY A 13 -30.62 13.50 42.73
N VAL A 14 -30.58 14.16 41.57
CA VAL A 14 -30.37 13.50 40.27
C VAL A 14 -28.89 13.16 40.17
N LEU A 15 -28.57 11.87 40.23
CA LEU A 15 -27.24 11.32 39.93
C LEU A 15 -27.06 11.39 38.41
N VAL A 16 -26.33 12.38 37.92
CA VAL A 16 -25.81 12.43 36.53
C VAL A 16 -24.60 11.50 36.47
N VAL A 17 -24.78 10.30 35.94
CA VAL A 17 -23.68 9.38 35.60
C VAL A 17 -23.04 9.93 34.31
N PRO A 18 -21.75 10.29 34.30
CA PRO A 18 -21.09 10.66 33.07
C PRO A 18 -21.01 9.42 32.18
N ILE A 19 -21.69 9.44 31.02
CA ILE A 19 -21.48 8.48 29.94
C ILE A 19 -20.11 8.82 29.39
N SER A 20 -19.10 8.03 29.77
CA SER A 20 -17.81 8.02 29.09
C SER A 20 -18.07 7.52 27.68
N ALA A 21 -18.07 8.42 26.71
CA ALA A 21 -17.97 8.04 25.30
C ALA A 21 -16.59 7.38 25.14
N GLN A 22 -16.57 6.05 25.15
CA GLN A 22 -15.44 5.31 24.60
C GLN A 22 -15.44 5.63 23.10
N ALA A 23 -14.48 6.45 22.68
CA ALA A 23 -14.09 6.51 21.28
C ALA A 23 -13.69 5.06 20.92
N GLN A 24 -14.51 4.37 20.11
CA GLN A 24 -14.05 3.20 19.41
C GLN A 24 -12.91 3.71 18.54
N GLU A 25 -11.68 3.28 18.83
CA GLU A 25 -10.61 3.32 17.86
C GLU A 25 -11.14 2.52 16.67
N GLU A 26 -11.46 3.20 15.57
CA GLU A 26 -11.73 2.55 14.30
C GLU A 26 -10.47 1.75 13.98
N GLU A 27 -10.57 0.44 14.08
CA GLU A 27 -9.50 -0.49 13.72
C GLU A 27 -9.12 -0.16 12.28
N ALA A 28 -7.90 0.33 12.07
CA ALA A 28 -7.44 0.77 10.76
C ALA A 28 -7.60 -0.40 9.77
N VAL A 29 -8.52 -0.25 8.82
CA VAL A 29 -8.84 -1.29 7.86
C VAL A 29 -7.61 -1.50 6.97
N SER A 30 -6.96 -2.66 7.12
CA SER A 30 -5.83 -3.05 6.25
C SER A 30 -6.34 -3.26 4.83
N PRO A 31 -6.00 -2.38 3.87
CA PRO A 31 -6.56 -2.45 2.52
C PRO A 31 -6.04 -3.65 1.75
N PHE A 32 -6.83 -4.07 0.77
CA PHE A 32 -6.41 -5.00 -0.27
C PHE A 32 -5.93 -4.23 -1.49
N VAL A 33 -4.93 -4.79 -2.16
CA VAL A 33 -4.31 -4.22 -3.35
C VAL A 33 -4.47 -5.22 -4.50
N TYR A 34 -5.07 -4.79 -5.59
CA TYR A 34 -4.99 -5.49 -6.86
C TYR A 34 -3.82 -4.92 -7.63
N ALA A 35 -2.87 -5.75 -8.03
CA ALA A 35 -1.69 -5.34 -8.76
C ALA A 35 -1.54 -6.18 -10.03
N THR A 36 -1.38 -5.52 -11.16
CA THR A 36 -1.10 -6.12 -12.47
C THR A 36 0.30 -5.72 -12.92
N TYR A 37 1.14 -6.71 -13.15
CA TYR A 37 2.53 -6.55 -13.60
C TYR A 37 2.63 -6.95 -15.06
N PHE A 38 2.92 -5.99 -15.93
CA PHE A 38 2.90 -6.17 -17.38
C PHE A 38 4.28 -6.42 -17.96
N GLU A 39 4.34 -7.37 -18.91
CA GLU A 39 5.45 -7.55 -19.84
C GLU A 39 5.10 -6.80 -21.14
N CYS A 40 5.45 -5.53 -21.23
CA CYS A 40 5.14 -4.69 -22.39
C CYS A 40 6.24 -4.80 -23.46
N ASP A 41 5.86 -4.61 -24.72
CA ASP A 41 6.83 -4.46 -25.81
C ASP A 41 7.74 -3.25 -25.56
N VAL A 42 9.03 -3.52 -25.53
CA VAL A 42 10.05 -2.50 -25.18
C VAL A 42 10.03 -1.30 -26.13
N ALA A 43 9.67 -1.49 -27.40
CA ALA A 43 9.61 -0.41 -28.39
C ALA A 43 8.43 0.55 -28.18
N ASP A 44 7.35 0.07 -27.54
CA ASP A 44 6.09 0.81 -27.44
C ASP A 44 5.72 1.21 -25.99
N GLN A 45 6.64 1.09 -25.03
CA GLN A 45 6.37 1.37 -23.60
C GLN A 45 5.91 2.81 -23.34
N GLU A 46 6.54 3.80 -23.98
CA GLU A 46 6.14 5.21 -23.87
C GLU A 46 4.72 5.44 -24.39
N LEU A 47 4.33 4.70 -25.42
CA LEU A 47 2.96 4.75 -25.92
C LEU A 47 1.97 4.14 -24.93
N ALA A 48 2.36 3.05 -24.24
CA ALA A 48 1.54 2.51 -23.17
C ALA A 48 1.33 3.54 -22.03
N ASP A 49 2.39 4.25 -21.63
CA ASP A 49 2.32 5.31 -20.63
C ASP A 49 1.37 6.44 -21.06
N MET A 50 1.48 6.91 -22.31
CA MET A 50 0.57 7.92 -22.85
C MET A 50 -0.89 7.45 -22.90
N LEU A 51 -1.15 6.18 -23.20
CA LEU A 51 -2.50 5.61 -23.20
C LEU A 51 -3.08 5.52 -21.79
N VAL A 52 -2.25 5.16 -20.81
CA VAL A 52 -2.67 5.17 -19.40
C VAL A 52 -2.99 6.59 -18.97
N GLU A 53 -2.07 7.53 -19.15
CA GLU A 53 -2.25 8.93 -18.75
C GLU A 53 -3.47 9.59 -19.38
N SER A 54 -3.67 9.41 -20.70
CA SER A 54 -4.73 10.11 -21.44
C SER A 54 -6.11 9.46 -21.35
N VAL A 55 -6.21 8.15 -21.08
CA VAL A 55 -7.47 7.40 -21.13
C VAL A 55 -7.81 6.74 -19.80
N GLN A 56 -6.85 6.07 -19.19
CA GLN A 56 -7.12 5.27 -17.99
C GLN A 56 -7.04 6.10 -16.71
N ALA A 57 -6.04 6.98 -16.58
CA ALA A 57 -5.84 7.79 -15.38
C ALA A 57 -7.10 8.60 -14.99
N PRO A 58 -7.78 9.32 -15.91
CA PRO A 58 -9.01 10.02 -15.57
C PRO A 58 -10.13 9.11 -15.03
N ILE A 59 -10.15 7.83 -15.44
CA ILE A 59 -11.13 6.85 -14.98
C ILE A 59 -10.81 6.35 -13.58
N TYR A 60 -9.51 6.10 -13.30
CA TYR A 60 -9.05 5.71 -11.97
C TYR A 60 -9.18 6.87 -10.99
N ASP A 61 -8.86 8.10 -11.38
CA ASP A 61 -9.04 9.30 -10.56
C ASP A 61 -10.51 9.50 -10.17
N ALA A 62 -11.42 9.38 -11.14
CA ALA A 62 -12.85 9.42 -10.88
C ALA A 62 -13.31 8.27 -9.96
N ALA A 63 -12.67 7.09 -10.05
CA ALA A 63 -12.97 5.96 -9.16
C ALA A 63 -12.47 6.20 -7.73
N VAL A 64 -11.40 6.96 -7.52
CA VAL A 64 -10.97 7.45 -6.20
C VAL A 64 -11.94 8.50 -5.68
N GLU A 65 -12.32 9.47 -6.52
CA GLU A 65 -13.24 10.56 -6.15
C GLU A 65 -14.63 10.04 -5.74
N ASP A 66 -15.15 9.02 -6.44
CA ASP A 66 -16.46 8.44 -6.12
C ASP A 66 -16.40 7.32 -5.05
N GLY A 67 -15.21 7.02 -4.52
CA GLY A 67 -15.00 6.02 -3.47
C GLY A 67 -15.07 4.56 -3.94
N THR A 68 -15.05 4.30 -5.25
CA THR A 68 -14.98 2.94 -5.81
C THR A 68 -13.67 2.24 -5.41
N ILE A 69 -12.57 2.99 -5.38
CA ILE A 69 -11.26 2.58 -4.86
C ILE A 69 -10.72 3.67 -3.91
N SER A 70 -9.76 3.32 -3.06
CA SER A 70 -9.15 4.29 -2.13
C SER A 70 -7.89 4.95 -2.68
N ALA A 71 -7.18 4.28 -3.59
CA ALA A 71 -5.98 4.80 -4.25
C ALA A 71 -5.66 3.93 -5.48
N TRP A 72 -4.85 4.46 -6.38
CA TRP A 72 -4.27 3.73 -7.50
C TRP A 72 -2.90 4.27 -7.85
N GLY A 73 -2.14 3.55 -8.69
CA GLY A 73 -0.87 4.03 -9.20
C GLY A 73 -0.41 3.29 -10.45
N TRP A 74 0.39 3.99 -11.25
CA TRP A 74 1.07 3.49 -12.44
C TRP A 74 2.57 3.65 -12.28
N MET A 75 3.31 2.57 -12.49
CA MET A 75 4.76 2.54 -12.32
C MET A 75 5.44 2.06 -13.61
N SER A 76 6.52 2.72 -13.99
CA SER A 76 7.38 2.30 -15.08
C SER A 76 8.66 1.66 -14.55
N HIS A 77 9.15 0.65 -15.28
CA HIS A 77 10.37 -0.07 -14.92
C HIS A 77 11.60 0.82 -14.98
N HIS A 78 12.34 0.88 -13.89
CA HIS A 78 13.67 1.46 -13.84
C HIS A 78 14.75 0.39 -13.99
N THR A 79 14.74 -0.63 -13.12
CA THR A 79 15.59 -1.82 -13.22
C THR A 79 14.95 -3.01 -12.51
N GLY A 80 15.40 -4.23 -12.81
CA GLY A 80 14.87 -5.46 -12.25
C GLY A 80 14.56 -6.52 -13.29
N GLY A 81 13.55 -7.36 -13.04
CA GLY A 81 13.23 -8.52 -13.89
C GLY A 81 12.45 -8.20 -15.17
N LYS A 82 11.47 -9.04 -15.50
CA LYS A 82 10.76 -9.01 -16.79
C LYS A 82 9.60 -8.02 -16.87
N TRP A 83 9.02 -7.62 -15.75
CA TRP A 83 7.91 -6.69 -15.71
C TRP A 83 8.36 -5.28 -16.08
N ARG A 84 7.64 -4.68 -17.00
CA ARG A 84 7.99 -3.37 -17.57
C ARG A 84 7.10 -2.25 -17.04
N ARG A 85 5.88 -2.60 -16.63
CA ARG A 85 4.91 -1.69 -16.03
C ARG A 85 4.18 -2.39 -14.88
N ALA A 86 3.71 -1.61 -13.94
CA ALA A 86 2.81 -2.10 -12.92
C ALA A 86 1.69 -1.10 -12.69
N LEU A 87 0.47 -1.62 -12.64
CA LEU A 87 -0.75 -0.92 -12.25
C LEU A 87 -1.20 -1.51 -10.92
N TYR A 88 -1.55 -0.67 -9.97
CA TYR A 88 -2.23 -1.15 -8.77
C TYR A 88 -3.40 -0.23 -8.40
N TYR A 89 -4.35 -0.77 -7.69
CA TYR A 89 -5.40 -0.02 -7.00
C TYR A 89 -5.77 -0.71 -5.70
N MET A 90 -6.37 0.05 -4.79
CA MET A 90 -6.62 -0.37 -3.42
C MET A 90 -8.10 -0.25 -3.07
N ALA A 91 -8.59 -1.17 -2.24
CA ALA A 91 -9.94 -1.11 -1.68
C ALA A 91 -9.96 -1.71 -0.26
N PRO A 92 -10.93 -1.33 0.60
CA PRO A 92 -10.96 -1.77 2.00
C PRO A 92 -11.31 -3.25 2.17
N THR A 93 -11.97 -3.87 1.19
CA THR A 93 -12.36 -5.29 1.24
C THR A 93 -12.12 -5.97 -0.11
N THR A 94 -12.01 -7.30 -0.11
CA THR A 94 -11.91 -8.10 -1.34
C THR A 94 -13.14 -7.95 -2.23
N ASP A 95 -14.34 -7.85 -1.66
CA ASP A 95 -15.57 -7.66 -2.43
C ASP A 95 -15.56 -6.30 -3.15
N ALA A 96 -15.16 -5.23 -2.44
CA ALA A 96 -15.01 -3.90 -3.04
C ALA A 96 -13.93 -3.91 -4.13
N LEU A 97 -12.80 -4.58 -3.89
CA LEU A 97 -11.69 -4.69 -4.85
C LEU A 97 -12.13 -5.36 -6.17
N LEU A 98 -12.84 -6.50 -6.07
CA LEU A 98 -13.31 -7.24 -7.24
C LEU A 98 -14.47 -6.53 -7.96
N ALA A 99 -15.34 -5.83 -7.21
CA ALA A 99 -16.37 -4.98 -7.80
C ALA A 99 -15.76 -3.80 -8.55
N ALA A 100 -14.72 -3.17 -7.99
CA ALA A 100 -13.97 -2.08 -8.62
C ALA A 100 -13.32 -2.53 -9.93
N GLN A 101 -12.69 -3.71 -9.95
CA GLN A 101 -12.08 -4.28 -11.17
C GLN A 101 -13.09 -4.29 -12.33
N LYS A 102 -14.28 -4.84 -12.10
CA LYS A 102 -15.33 -4.93 -13.11
C LYS A 102 -15.83 -3.55 -13.55
N THR A 103 -16.02 -2.64 -12.60
CA THR A 103 -16.53 -1.29 -12.87
C THR A 103 -15.54 -0.48 -13.68
N ILE A 104 -14.26 -0.49 -13.29
CA ILE A 104 -13.20 0.27 -13.98
C ILE A 104 -12.95 -0.29 -15.37
N ALA A 105 -12.87 -1.62 -15.54
CA ALA A 105 -12.73 -2.24 -16.85
C ALA A 105 -13.88 -1.85 -17.81
N GLY A 106 -15.12 -1.83 -17.33
CA GLY A 106 -16.27 -1.37 -18.11
C GLY A 106 -16.14 0.10 -18.52
N ARG A 107 -15.75 0.98 -17.60
CA ARG A 107 -15.53 2.42 -17.88
C ARG A 107 -14.42 2.64 -18.94
N VAL A 108 -13.33 1.87 -18.87
CA VAL A 108 -12.23 1.94 -19.86
C VAL A 108 -12.71 1.51 -21.25
N ASP A 109 -13.42 0.40 -21.36
CA ASP A 109 -13.96 -0.08 -22.62
C ASP A 109 -14.99 0.91 -23.24
N GLU A 110 -15.85 1.48 -22.43
CA GLU A 110 -16.86 2.46 -22.87
C GLU A 110 -16.22 3.79 -23.29
N SER A 111 -15.12 4.21 -22.64
CA SER A 111 -14.47 5.49 -22.93
C SER A 111 -13.72 5.48 -24.25
N ASN A 112 -12.89 4.47 -24.50
CA ASN A 112 -12.09 4.36 -25.73
C ASN A 112 -11.62 2.91 -25.99
N SER A 113 -12.48 2.10 -26.61
CA SER A 113 -12.17 0.70 -26.93
C SER A 113 -10.95 0.52 -27.85
N GLN A 114 -10.63 1.51 -28.70
CA GLN A 114 -9.45 1.44 -29.55
C GLN A 114 -8.15 1.64 -28.75
N ALA A 115 -8.15 2.57 -27.81
CA ALA A 115 -7.03 2.79 -26.91
C ALA A 115 -6.81 1.57 -26.00
N ALA A 116 -7.88 1.01 -25.42
CA ALA A 116 -7.83 -0.21 -24.64
C ALA A 116 -7.25 -1.39 -25.43
N ALA A 117 -7.74 -1.62 -26.66
CA ALA A 117 -7.21 -2.65 -27.53
C ALA A 117 -5.76 -2.40 -27.96
N ARG A 118 -5.33 -1.14 -28.09
CA ARG A 118 -3.94 -0.78 -28.38
C ARG A 118 -3.04 -1.06 -27.19
N PHE A 119 -3.46 -0.65 -25.99
CA PHE A 119 -2.76 -0.94 -24.75
C PHE A 119 -2.56 -2.46 -24.59
N THR A 120 -3.62 -3.26 -24.73
CA THR A 120 -3.55 -4.73 -24.65
C THR A 120 -2.59 -5.35 -25.67
N ARG A 121 -2.42 -4.76 -26.85
CA ARG A 121 -1.42 -5.26 -27.81
C ARG A 121 0.02 -4.97 -27.37
N ILE A 122 0.24 -3.86 -26.67
CA ILE A 122 1.58 -3.47 -26.18
C ILE A 122 1.92 -4.22 -24.90
N CYS A 123 0.98 -4.33 -23.97
CA CYS A 123 1.14 -4.89 -22.61
C CYS A 123 0.21 -6.10 -22.42
N GLY A 124 0.18 -7.03 -23.37
CA GLY A 124 -0.77 -8.15 -23.37
C GLY A 124 -0.41 -9.30 -22.45
N ALA A 125 0.87 -9.49 -22.14
CA ALA A 125 1.32 -10.48 -21.15
C ALA A 125 1.42 -9.81 -19.78
N HIS A 126 0.80 -10.41 -18.77
CA HIS A 126 0.81 -9.87 -17.41
C HIS A 126 0.64 -10.97 -16.37
N GLU A 127 0.99 -10.64 -15.14
CA GLU A 127 0.71 -11.42 -13.94
C GLU A 127 -0.09 -10.56 -12.98
N ASP A 128 -1.16 -11.13 -12.42
CA ASP A 128 -2.02 -10.46 -11.45
C ASP A 128 -1.79 -11.01 -10.05
N TYR A 129 -1.78 -10.10 -9.07
CA TYR A 129 -1.72 -10.42 -7.67
C TYR A 129 -2.79 -9.67 -6.90
N ILE A 130 -3.38 -10.33 -5.93
CA ILE A 130 -4.11 -9.67 -4.85
C ILE A 130 -3.27 -9.78 -3.59
N TRP A 131 -2.93 -8.63 -3.03
CA TRP A 131 -2.19 -8.48 -1.79
C TRP A 131 -3.10 -7.94 -0.69
N ARG A 132 -2.79 -8.27 0.54
CA ARG A 132 -3.34 -7.63 1.73
C ARG A 132 -2.24 -6.83 2.40
N SER A 133 -2.48 -5.56 2.71
CA SER A 133 -1.56 -4.78 3.52
C SER A 133 -1.51 -5.38 4.93
N LEU A 134 -0.33 -5.67 5.44
CA LEU A 134 -0.10 -6.24 6.78
C LEU A 134 0.49 -5.18 7.72
N ALA A 135 1.46 -4.42 7.20
CA ALA A 135 2.06 -3.29 7.89
C ALA A 135 2.45 -2.21 6.86
N ALA A 136 2.35 -0.96 7.23
CA ALA A 136 2.78 0.15 6.40
C ALA A 136 2.96 1.41 7.26
N SER A 137 3.80 2.32 6.79
CA SER A 137 3.95 3.65 7.38
C SER A 137 4.34 4.68 6.33
N GLY A 138 4.05 5.94 6.59
CA GLY A 138 4.26 7.05 5.66
C GLY A 138 3.16 7.15 4.60
N GLY A 139 3.43 7.95 3.59
CA GLY A 139 2.53 8.20 2.49
C GLY A 139 2.61 9.65 1.99
N ALA A 140 1.74 10.02 1.08
CA ALA A 140 1.72 11.35 0.47
C ALA A 140 1.57 12.49 1.51
N ASP A 141 0.88 12.23 2.61
CA ASP A 141 0.64 13.23 3.66
C ASP A 141 1.93 13.59 4.46
N ASN A 142 3.00 12.79 4.34
CA ASN A 142 4.28 13.03 5.00
C ASN A 142 5.29 13.78 4.13
N ILE A 143 4.87 14.27 2.97
CA ILE A 143 5.73 14.97 2.02
C ILE A 143 5.40 16.46 2.08
N ASP A 144 6.38 17.27 2.49
CA ASP A 144 6.24 18.75 2.51
C ASP A 144 6.09 19.35 1.10
N ASP A 145 6.36 18.58 0.06
CA ASP A 145 6.23 18.99 -1.34
C ASP A 145 5.17 18.16 -2.07
N ALA A 146 3.95 18.69 -2.10
CA ALA A 146 2.83 18.10 -2.85
C ALA A 146 3.08 18.05 -4.38
N THR A 147 4.14 18.71 -4.88
CA THR A 147 4.52 18.70 -6.30
C THR A 147 5.48 17.59 -6.67
N ASN A 148 6.11 16.94 -5.68
CA ASN A 148 6.97 15.78 -5.88
C ASN A 148 6.74 14.73 -4.77
N PRO A 149 5.74 13.87 -4.92
CA PRO A 149 5.36 12.88 -3.91
C PRO A 149 6.36 11.70 -3.79
N GLY A 150 7.56 11.83 -4.36
CA GLY A 150 8.60 10.79 -4.41
C GLY A 150 8.45 9.90 -5.65
N ASP A 151 9.42 10.01 -6.55
CA ASP A 151 9.37 9.37 -7.89
C ASP A 151 10.02 7.99 -7.94
N ALA A 152 10.67 7.56 -6.85
CA ALA A 152 11.40 6.31 -6.79
C ALA A 152 10.72 5.27 -5.90
N GLY A 153 10.56 4.05 -6.44
CA GLY A 153 10.05 2.89 -5.72
C GLY A 153 11.01 1.71 -5.76
N ILE A 154 11.03 0.91 -4.70
CA ILE A 154 11.61 -0.44 -4.67
C ILE A 154 10.52 -1.41 -4.26
N SER A 155 10.47 -2.55 -4.94
CA SER A 155 9.60 -3.68 -4.60
C SER A 155 10.43 -4.96 -4.52
N GLN A 156 10.36 -5.65 -3.38
CA GLN A 156 10.97 -6.95 -3.16
C GLN A 156 9.89 -8.01 -3.08
N TYR A 157 9.79 -8.83 -4.10
CA TYR A 157 8.83 -9.94 -4.21
C TYR A 157 9.47 -11.20 -3.65
N MET A 158 8.97 -11.71 -2.54
CA MET A 158 9.62 -12.76 -1.75
C MET A 158 8.90 -14.09 -1.84
N VAL A 159 9.68 -15.15 -2.01
CA VAL A 159 9.23 -16.55 -1.84
C VAL A 159 9.53 -16.97 -0.42
N CYS A 160 8.50 -17.24 0.37
CA CYS A 160 8.59 -17.57 1.77
C CYS A 160 7.98 -18.95 2.05
N LYS A 161 8.50 -19.66 3.06
CA LYS A 161 7.93 -20.92 3.54
C LYS A 161 6.51 -20.71 4.04
N MET A 162 5.57 -21.47 3.51
CA MET A 162 4.13 -21.31 3.80
C MET A 162 3.79 -21.43 5.29
N SER A 163 4.48 -22.31 6.01
CA SER A 163 4.23 -22.56 7.44
C SER A 163 4.81 -21.51 8.39
N GLU A 164 5.65 -20.62 7.90
CA GLU A 164 6.43 -19.69 8.73
C GLU A 164 6.14 -18.20 8.38
N GLN A 165 5.13 -17.95 7.54
CA GLN A 165 4.83 -16.60 7.04
C GLN A 165 4.42 -15.63 8.16
N GLU A 166 3.63 -16.10 9.15
CA GLU A 166 3.24 -15.29 10.31
C GLU A 166 4.48 -14.85 11.12
N ARG A 167 5.48 -15.73 11.22
CA ARG A 167 6.73 -15.37 11.90
C ARG A 167 7.52 -14.31 11.14
N ALA A 168 7.53 -14.37 9.80
CA ALA A 168 8.13 -13.30 8.99
C ALA A 168 7.40 -11.97 9.19
N ASP A 169 6.06 -12.00 9.28
CA ASP A 169 5.23 -10.82 9.53
C ASP A 169 5.54 -10.19 10.89
N GLU A 170 5.66 -11.00 11.96
CA GLU A 170 6.08 -10.54 13.29
C GLU A 170 7.48 -9.89 13.29
N ILE A 171 8.44 -10.47 12.55
CA ILE A 171 9.77 -9.89 12.43
C ILE A 171 9.73 -8.55 11.72
N VAL A 172 8.98 -8.45 10.62
CA VAL A 172 8.86 -7.18 9.90
C VAL A 172 8.21 -6.12 10.79
N GLU A 173 7.11 -6.42 11.45
CA GLU A 173 6.41 -5.47 12.31
C GLU A 173 7.28 -5.02 13.51
N ALA A 174 7.90 -5.97 14.22
CA ALA A 174 8.62 -5.68 15.46
C ALA A 174 10.06 -5.19 15.27
N VAL A 175 10.69 -5.50 14.12
CA VAL A 175 12.12 -5.28 13.91
C VAL A 175 12.39 -4.36 12.73
N PHE A 176 11.84 -4.66 11.54
CA PHE A 176 12.14 -3.89 10.33
C PHE A 176 11.35 -2.57 10.31
N GLY A 177 10.06 -2.62 10.65
CA GLY A 177 9.19 -1.45 10.66
C GLY A 177 9.77 -0.27 11.43
N PRO A 178 10.19 -0.43 12.70
CA PRO A 178 10.80 0.66 13.47
C PRO A 178 12.05 1.29 12.84
N VAL A 179 12.86 0.50 12.09
CA VAL A 179 14.04 1.03 11.39
C VAL A 179 13.61 1.89 10.20
N TYR A 180 12.62 1.44 9.42
CA TYR A 180 12.10 2.23 8.30
C TYR A 180 11.27 3.44 8.75
N ASP A 181 10.54 3.34 9.86
CA ASP A 181 9.84 4.47 10.47
C ASP A 181 10.81 5.57 10.90
N ALA A 182 11.98 5.19 11.42
CA ALA A 182 13.03 6.16 11.73
C ALA A 182 13.56 6.87 10.48
N GLN A 183 13.64 6.19 9.32
CA GLN A 183 14.03 6.81 8.05
C GLN A 183 12.95 7.77 7.52
N ILE A 184 11.67 7.44 7.70
CA ILE A 184 10.56 8.35 7.39
C ILE A 184 10.62 9.59 8.29
N ALA A 185 10.79 9.40 9.58
CA ALA A 185 10.90 10.52 10.54
C ALA A 185 12.11 11.44 10.27
N ALA A 186 13.18 10.89 9.68
CA ALA A 186 14.36 11.63 9.26
C ALA A 186 14.20 12.31 7.89
N GLY A 187 13.10 12.07 7.15
CA GLY A 187 12.88 12.60 5.81
C GLY A 187 13.64 11.88 4.69
N ASN A 188 14.28 10.75 4.99
CA ASN A 188 15.05 9.96 4.02
C ASN A 188 14.17 8.99 3.22
N LEU A 189 12.98 8.68 3.71
CA LEU A 189 12.03 7.77 3.09
C LEU A 189 10.63 8.41 3.10
N VAL A 190 9.87 8.19 2.04
CA VAL A 190 8.47 8.65 1.92
C VAL A 190 7.53 7.68 2.60
N SER A 191 7.68 6.40 2.28
CA SER A 191 6.84 5.33 2.85
C SER A 191 7.49 3.97 2.72
N TRP A 192 7.02 3.03 3.52
CA TRP A 192 7.27 1.61 3.35
C TRP A 192 5.98 0.81 3.52
N GLY A 193 5.95 -0.42 2.97
CA GLY A 193 4.83 -1.33 3.08
C GLY A 193 5.26 -2.79 3.09
N TRP A 194 4.52 -3.60 3.84
CA TRP A 194 4.62 -5.05 3.88
C TRP A 194 3.26 -5.67 3.55
N LEU A 195 3.22 -6.51 2.53
CA LEU A 195 1.99 -7.06 1.99
C LEU A 195 2.06 -8.58 1.95
N GLY A 196 0.95 -9.21 2.33
CA GLY A 196 0.76 -10.66 2.29
C GLY A 196 -0.04 -11.09 1.07
N HIS A 197 0.39 -12.20 0.48
CA HIS A 197 -0.26 -12.81 -0.68
C HIS A 197 -1.67 -13.31 -0.36
N GLN A 198 -2.63 -13.00 -1.22
CA GLN A 198 -3.97 -13.59 -1.22
C GLN A 198 -4.19 -14.48 -2.45
N VAL A 199 -3.92 -13.94 -3.64
CA VAL A 199 -4.04 -14.61 -4.94
C VAL A 199 -2.91 -14.16 -5.84
N GLY A 200 -2.42 -15.03 -6.73
CA GLY A 200 -1.38 -14.72 -7.72
C GLY A 200 -0.35 -15.85 -7.86
N GLY A 201 0.83 -15.52 -8.37
CA GLY A 201 1.91 -16.46 -8.65
C GLY A 201 2.65 -16.98 -7.41
N GLU A 202 3.98 -17.04 -7.50
CA GLU A 202 4.82 -17.72 -6.48
C GLU A 202 5.18 -16.86 -5.26
N TYR A 203 5.13 -15.53 -5.39
CA TYR A 203 5.55 -14.64 -4.31
C TYR A 203 4.53 -14.62 -3.18
N ARG A 204 5.02 -14.71 -1.93
CA ARG A 204 4.19 -14.81 -0.74
C ARG A 204 4.17 -13.53 0.07
N ARG A 205 5.21 -12.71 -0.06
CA ARG A 205 5.33 -11.41 0.58
C ARG A 205 5.88 -10.40 -0.42
N LEU A 206 5.47 -9.17 -0.23
CA LEU A 206 5.94 -8.03 -0.98
C LEU A 206 6.35 -6.94 0.01
N PHE A 207 7.60 -6.53 -0.04
CA PHE A 207 8.11 -5.37 0.67
C PHE A 207 8.27 -4.21 -0.31
N THR A 208 7.78 -3.04 0.06
CA THR A 208 7.83 -1.84 -0.78
C THR A 208 8.48 -0.69 -0.04
N LEU A 209 9.29 0.09 -0.75
CA LEU A 209 9.85 1.35 -0.30
C LEU A 209 9.55 2.43 -1.33
N ARG A 210 9.31 3.66 -0.86
CA ARG A 210 9.19 4.85 -1.70
C ARG A 210 10.10 5.94 -1.18
N GLY A 211 10.84 6.57 -2.08
CA GLY A 211 11.76 7.67 -1.78
C GLY A 211 11.63 8.79 -2.80
N GLN A 212 12.31 9.92 -2.56
CA GLN A 212 12.27 11.09 -3.44
C GLN A 212 12.91 10.81 -4.80
N ASP A 213 14.04 10.11 -4.78
CA ASP A 213 14.79 9.70 -5.97
C ASP A 213 15.49 8.35 -5.76
N HIS A 214 15.94 7.74 -6.85
CA HIS A 214 16.60 6.43 -6.81
C HIS A 214 17.93 6.41 -6.03
N PRO A 215 18.86 7.38 -6.17
CA PRO A 215 20.09 7.38 -5.39
C PRO A 215 19.83 7.46 -3.89
N GLY A 216 19.00 8.40 -3.44
CA GLY A 216 18.62 8.55 -2.02
C GLY A 216 17.91 7.33 -1.46
N LEU A 217 17.01 6.74 -2.25
CA LEU A 217 16.28 5.52 -1.87
C LEU A 217 17.23 4.32 -1.68
N LEU A 218 18.20 4.12 -2.58
CA LEU A 218 19.21 3.06 -2.46
C LEU A 218 20.14 3.28 -1.26
N GLU A 219 20.56 4.53 -1.00
CA GLU A 219 21.39 4.87 0.17
C GLU A 219 20.62 4.60 1.47
N THR A 220 19.37 5.02 1.54
CA THR A 220 18.49 4.80 2.71
C THR A 220 18.24 3.31 2.95
N TRP A 221 17.93 2.57 1.89
CA TRP A 221 17.75 1.13 1.97
C TRP A 221 19.02 0.42 2.46
N GLY A 222 20.18 0.74 1.87
CA GLY A 222 21.47 0.19 2.31
C GLY A 222 21.77 0.53 3.78
N THR A 223 21.45 1.75 4.23
CA THR A 223 21.61 2.16 5.62
C THR A 223 20.73 1.35 6.56
N ALA A 224 19.46 1.17 6.21
CA ALA A 224 18.52 0.37 7.01
C ALA A 224 18.96 -1.10 7.10
N ILE A 225 19.36 -1.72 6.00
CA ILE A 225 19.89 -3.10 5.99
C ILE A 225 21.12 -3.23 6.87
N ASN A 226 22.11 -2.33 6.75
CA ASN A 226 23.31 -2.33 7.58
C ASN A 226 22.99 -2.18 9.08
N GLU A 227 21.98 -1.38 9.43
CA GLU A 227 21.52 -1.24 10.81
C GLU A 227 20.92 -2.54 11.34
N LEU A 228 20.04 -3.17 10.54
CA LEU A 228 19.44 -4.46 10.87
C LEU A 228 20.47 -5.57 11.03
N GLU A 229 21.42 -5.70 10.10
CA GLU A 229 22.49 -6.69 10.17
C GLU A 229 23.37 -6.51 11.41
N LYS A 230 23.69 -5.27 11.77
CA LYS A 230 24.52 -4.94 12.91
C LYS A 230 23.84 -5.16 14.25
N ASN A 231 22.56 -4.79 14.37
CA ASN A 231 21.87 -4.69 15.64
C ASN A 231 20.84 -5.80 15.85
N ARG A 232 20.40 -6.48 14.77
CA ARG A 232 19.31 -7.46 14.74
C ARG A 232 19.66 -8.68 13.87
N ALA A 233 20.92 -9.09 13.89
CA ALA A 233 21.43 -10.16 13.03
C ALA A 233 20.69 -11.50 13.19
N ALA A 234 20.20 -11.81 14.40
CA ALA A 234 19.47 -13.05 14.64
C ALA A 234 18.11 -13.05 13.92
N GLU A 235 17.37 -11.95 14.03
CA GLU A 235 16.07 -11.79 13.38
C GLU A 235 16.21 -11.68 11.86
N MET A 236 17.26 -11.00 11.37
CA MET A 236 17.58 -10.96 9.95
C MET A 236 17.88 -12.35 9.38
N ASN A 237 18.67 -13.15 10.07
CA ASN A 237 18.97 -14.51 9.64
C ASN A 237 17.71 -15.39 9.64
N GLU A 238 16.90 -15.31 10.70
CA GLU A 238 15.62 -16.03 10.79
C GLU A 238 14.68 -15.62 9.64
N PHE A 239 14.54 -14.32 9.38
CA PHE A 239 13.75 -13.81 8.26
C PHE A 239 14.23 -14.35 6.91
N ASN A 240 15.55 -14.33 6.66
CA ASN A 240 16.15 -14.82 5.42
C ASN A 240 16.02 -16.36 5.27
N GLU A 241 15.92 -17.10 6.37
CA GLU A 241 15.62 -18.53 6.33
C GLU A 241 14.15 -18.81 5.99
N ILE A 242 13.24 -17.92 6.39
CA ILE A 242 11.82 -18.01 6.10
C ILE A 242 11.52 -17.54 4.66
N CYS A 243 11.97 -16.33 4.31
CA CYS A 243 11.81 -15.74 2.98
C CYS A 243 13.15 -15.87 2.22
N TYR A 244 13.39 -17.04 1.69
CA TYR A 244 14.71 -17.54 1.28
C TYR A 244 15.15 -17.10 -0.11
N THR A 245 14.30 -16.47 -0.90
CA THR A 245 14.66 -15.87 -2.19
C THR A 245 13.68 -14.75 -2.54
N HIS A 246 14.15 -13.77 -3.30
CA HIS A 246 13.35 -12.64 -3.72
C HIS A 246 13.76 -12.19 -5.12
N GLN A 247 12.88 -11.41 -5.73
CA GLN A 247 13.14 -10.66 -6.95
C GLN A 247 12.88 -9.19 -6.68
N ASP A 248 13.85 -8.33 -7.05
CA ASP A 248 13.78 -6.91 -6.80
C ASP A 248 13.46 -6.15 -8.07
N TYR A 249 12.66 -5.11 -7.91
CA TYR A 249 12.39 -4.12 -8.94
C TYR A 249 12.57 -2.72 -8.38
N MET A 250 13.17 -1.86 -9.19
CA MET A 250 13.09 -0.43 -9.02
C MET A 250 12.12 0.15 -10.03
N TRP A 251 11.29 1.05 -9.57
CA TRP A 251 10.22 1.66 -10.33
C TRP A 251 10.35 3.17 -10.35
N ASN A 252 10.03 3.78 -11.49
CA ASN A 252 9.67 5.20 -11.51
C ASN A 252 8.17 5.27 -11.21
N ILE A 253 7.77 6.07 -10.25
CA ILE A 253 6.36 6.33 -9.95
C ILE A 253 5.88 7.38 -10.97
N VAL A 254 4.92 7.00 -11.80
CA VAL A 254 4.41 7.86 -12.88
C VAL A 254 3.10 8.53 -12.44
N HIS A 255 2.29 7.79 -11.64
CA HIS A 255 1.04 8.29 -11.09
C HIS A 255 0.81 7.71 -9.71
#